data_4845c83ba7dbddc61dc65b2888adb0cc
#
_entry.id   4845c83ba7dbddc61dc65b2888adb0cc
#
_cell.length_a   1.000
_cell.length_b   1.000
_cell.length_c   1.000
_cell.angle_alpha   90.00
_cell.angle_beta   90.00
_cell.angle_gamma   90.00
#
_symmetry.space_group_name_H-M   'P 1'
#
loop_
_entity.id
_entity.type
_entity.pdbx_description
1 polymer ?
#
loop_
_entity_poly.entity_id
_entity_poly.type
_entity_poly.pdbx_seq_one_letter_code
_entity_poly.pdbx_strand_id
1 'polypeptide(L)'
;MLGLMFICGVLSAQEKKGDMLFKAMQDELVRNMKDLSLPGLERPFFIEYAITEGRQIVMNATLGSVNFVSELPFTRGIYTRVLVGSRHQTNEMSYDNRRLSVSGLNSRITTIDDNYGQIRRDLWRQTDNAYKIAAEEYVRKVAALKQKNLSQDDASLDDLDKAASVNKIIPSNNIRIDKANLTHLIEGVSALFKDYPDIEISEVMSKVTSNDVYVVNSENSKYSFPNNMVTFEVSAGVRGDGKVTTDKLIINVLQEKDLPSLDELKAQCKAFIDRMIILKNAPSIKDSYSGPVLFEGNAVATLFDNELFSTSGAYAIREPVRGVSVNTFQDKMDSKVISSEFTVKCLPFLTEYNGTKLIGHFDMDLEGIVPEKELILIENGMLKKVIGSRIPTKYNSAPNGYFRSGSQPFIYQGILCPGVVDISTSHGVSNDSLKRLLLKGANENGFKYAYIVRKLTTLSGLTGGYSPIYLYRVNATDGSEELVRDAEFRDLRKGLLKLALGSSNTKTVVNTSISNAIPVSYICPDAVIIPDIEIALKKEIQKMTMPVVLNPLKDKS
;
A
#
# COMPACT_ATOMS: atom_id res chain seq x y z
N MET A 1 21.44 21.78 32.23
CA MET A 1 20.10 22.26 32.66
C MET A 1 19.35 23.10 31.60
N LEU A 2 19.98 23.59 30.53
CA LEU A 2 19.28 24.35 29.46
C LEU A 2 18.56 23.48 28.43
N GLY A 3 18.91 22.21 28.28
CA GLY A 3 18.30 21.32 27.25
C GLY A 3 16.89 20.81 27.56
N LEU A 4 16.51 20.71 28.86
CA LEU A 4 15.17 20.24 29.25
C LEU A 4 14.07 21.29 29.06
N MET A 5 14.42 22.59 29.17
CA MET A 5 13.44 23.68 28.98
C MET A 5 12.98 23.85 27.54
N PHE A 6 13.83 23.51 26.55
CA PHE A 6 13.48 23.65 25.13
C PHE A 6 12.52 22.52 24.65
N ILE A 7 12.66 21.31 25.20
CA ILE A 7 11.79 20.17 24.86
C ILE A 7 10.38 20.37 25.42
N CYS A 8 10.24 20.88 26.64
CA CYS A 8 8.94 21.23 27.23
C CYS A 8 8.22 22.35 26.47
N GLY A 9 8.95 23.32 25.93
CA GLY A 9 8.37 24.42 25.17
C GLY A 9 7.76 24.01 23.83
N VAL A 10 8.40 23.10 23.14
CA VAL A 10 7.89 22.57 21.84
C VAL A 10 6.68 21.66 22.02
N LEU A 11 6.70 20.77 23.03
CA LEU A 11 5.54 19.93 23.38
C LEU A 11 4.33 20.78 23.81
N SER A 12 4.54 21.81 24.64
CA SER A 12 3.47 22.71 25.08
C SER A 12 2.87 23.55 23.94
N ALA A 13 3.66 23.95 22.94
CA ALA A 13 3.16 24.67 21.76
C ALA A 13 2.33 23.79 20.84
N GLN A 14 2.73 22.52 20.67
CA GLN A 14 2.04 21.55 19.84
C GLN A 14 0.72 21.07 20.47
N GLU A 15 0.68 20.87 21.79
CA GLU A 15 -0.57 20.62 22.53
C GLU A 15 -1.58 21.76 22.32
N LYS A 16 -1.15 23.01 22.46
CA LYS A 16 -2.02 24.19 22.27
C LYS A 16 -2.60 24.26 20.84
N LYS A 17 -1.85 23.85 19.83
CA LYS A 17 -2.30 23.87 18.44
C LYS A 17 -3.37 22.81 18.19
N GLY A 18 -3.12 21.58 18.55
CA GLY A 18 -4.09 20.48 18.45
C GLY A 18 -5.37 20.77 19.24
N ASP A 19 -5.26 21.36 20.42
CA ASP A 19 -6.40 21.73 21.26
C ASP A 19 -7.32 22.75 20.58
N MET A 20 -6.77 23.76 19.90
CA MET A 20 -7.55 24.74 19.15
C MET A 20 -8.30 24.11 17.99
N LEU A 21 -7.66 23.22 17.21
CA LEU A 21 -8.29 22.50 16.11
C LEU A 21 -9.44 21.62 16.61
N PHE A 22 -9.19 20.83 17.63
CA PHE A 22 -10.21 20.00 18.25
C PHE A 22 -11.37 20.83 18.79
N LYS A 23 -11.07 21.97 19.45
CA LYS A 23 -12.11 22.86 19.95
C LYS A 23 -12.98 23.40 18.81
N ALA A 24 -12.36 23.88 17.73
CA ALA A 24 -13.10 24.39 16.56
C ALA A 24 -14.00 23.33 15.94
N MET A 25 -13.47 22.09 15.75
CA MET A 25 -14.23 20.97 15.23
C MET A 25 -15.37 20.54 16.15
N GLN A 26 -15.12 20.44 17.46
CA GLN A 26 -16.14 20.01 18.44
C GLN A 26 -17.27 21.03 18.56
N ASP A 27 -16.95 22.33 18.65
CA ASP A 27 -17.95 23.39 18.77
C ASP A 27 -18.83 23.46 17.51
N GLU A 28 -18.24 23.24 16.32
CA GLU A 28 -19.02 23.23 15.08
C GLU A 28 -19.83 21.93 14.92
N LEU A 29 -19.30 20.79 15.37
CA LEU A 29 -20.00 19.52 15.38
C LEU A 29 -21.26 19.59 16.26
N VAL A 30 -21.14 20.10 17.48
CA VAL A 30 -22.28 20.25 18.39
C VAL A 30 -23.35 21.16 17.80
N ARG A 31 -22.94 22.29 17.18
CA ARG A 31 -23.87 23.22 16.53
C ARG A 31 -24.61 22.55 15.36
N ASN A 32 -23.88 21.88 14.46
CA ASN A 32 -24.50 21.27 13.29
C ASN A 32 -25.40 20.06 13.66
N MET A 33 -25.01 19.24 14.63
CA MET A 33 -25.87 18.14 15.11
C MET A 33 -27.18 18.67 15.70
N LYS A 34 -27.15 19.85 16.33
CA LYS A 34 -28.33 20.47 16.90
C LYS A 34 -29.23 21.16 15.87
N ASP A 35 -28.64 21.95 14.98
CA ASP A 35 -29.36 22.94 14.20
C ASP A 35 -29.54 22.56 12.71
N LEU A 36 -28.73 21.61 12.20
CA LEU A 36 -28.75 21.26 10.77
C LEU A 36 -30.02 20.49 10.40
N SER A 37 -30.91 21.13 9.68
CA SER A 37 -32.11 20.50 9.14
C SER A 37 -32.66 21.33 7.98
N LEU A 38 -33.28 20.66 7.00
CA LEU A 38 -34.04 21.28 5.93
C LEU A 38 -35.47 20.68 5.87
N PRO A 39 -36.50 21.48 5.56
CA PRO A 39 -37.85 20.98 5.45
C PRO A 39 -37.96 19.83 4.43
N GLY A 40 -38.57 18.72 4.85
CA GLY A 40 -38.79 17.56 3.97
C GLY A 40 -37.56 16.66 3.77
N LEU A 41 -36.42 16.94 4.42
CA LEU A 41 -35.24 16.11 4.38
C LEU A 41 -34.92 15.50 5.75
N GLU A 42 -34.33 14.31 5.75
CA GLU A 42 -33.87 13.64 6.97
C GLU A 42 -32.76 14.43 7.64
N ARG A 43 -32.75 14.48 8.97
CA ARG A 43 -31.66 15.08 9.75
C ARG A 43 -30.43 14.18 9.74
N PRO A 44 -29.22 14.74 9.86
CA PRO A 44 -28.03 13.91 10.05
C PRO A 44 -28.09 13.19 11.41
N PHE A 45 -27.78 11.90 11.41
CA PHE A 45 -27.58 11.13 12.65
C PHE A 45 -26.09 10.97 13.00
N PHE A 46 -25.21 11.17 12.02
CA PHE A 46 -23.77 11.10 12.19
C PHE A 46 -23.06 12.19 11.38
N ILE A 47 -22.15 12.89 12.04
CA ILE A 47 -21.21 13.84 11.42
C ILE A 47 -19.81 13.52 11.91
N GLU A 48 -18.85 13.51 10.99
CA GLU A 48 -17.44 13.40 11.26
C GLU A 48 -16.68 14.54 10.59
N TYR A 49 -15.78 15.15 11.34
CA TYR A 49 -14.81 16.11 10.84
C TYR A 49 -13.42 15.54 10.92
N ALA A 50 -12.66 15.67 9.85
CA ALA A 50 -11.23 15.46 9.89
C ALA A 50 -10.49 16.72 9.40
N ILE A 51 -9.36 17.00 10.02
CA ILE A 51 -8.37 17.97 9.57
C ILE A 51 -7.08 17.21 9.31
N THR A 52 -6.49 17.44 8.14
CA THR A 52 -5.15 16.96 7.81
C THR A 52 -4.21 18.13 7.70
N GLU A 53 -3.04 18.04 8.31
CA GLU A 53 -2.00 19.07 8.25
C GLU A 53 -0.71 18.44 7.75
N GLY A 54 -0.19 18.92 6.63
CA GLY A 54 1.01 18.29 6.10
C GLY A 54 1.77 19.10 5.08
N ARG A 55 2.91 18.56 4.72
CA ARG A 55 3.78 19.06 3.67
C ARG A 55 4.42 17.90 2.93
N GLN A 56 4.82 18.12 1.70
CA GLN A 56 5.52 17.14 0.90
C GLN A 56 6.64 17.81 0.11
N ILE A 57 7.74 17.10 -0.05
CA ILE A 57 8.76 17.44 -1.03
C ILE A 57 9.05 16.24 -1.91
N VAL A 58 9.21 16.47 -3.19
CA VAL A 58 9.70 15.50 -4.17
C VAL A 58 10.90 16.12 -4.85
N MET A 59 12.02 15.42 -4.86
CA MET A 59 13.26 15.86 -5.47
C MET A 59 13.80 14.75 -6.34
N ASN A 60 14.18 15.08 -7.58
CA ASN A 60 14.79 14.13 -8.50
C ASN A 60 16.18 14.63 -8.91
N ALA A 61 17.08 13.67 -9.12
CA ALA A 61 18.42 13.93 -9.64
C ALA A 61 18.79 12.89 -10.70
N THR A 62 19.58 13.31 -11.67
CA THR A 62 20.20 12.44 -12.68
C THR A 62 21.64 12.84 -12.90
N LEU A 63 22.52 11.87 -13.09
CA LEU A 63 23.94 12.11 -13.37
C LEU A 63 24.61 13.11 -12.38
N GLY A 64 24.26 13.02 -11.09
CA GLY A 64 24.83 13.86 -10.05
C GLY A 64 24.32 15.29 -9.98
N SER A 65 23.20 15.61 -10.62
CA SER A 65 22.61 16.95 -10.60
C SER A 65 21.10 16.87 -10.38
N VAL A 66 20.57 17.72 -9.51
CA VAL A 66 19.13 17.87 -9.31
C VAL A 66 18.50 18.45 -10.57
N ASN A 67 17.50 17.80 -11.10
CA ASN A 67 16.75 18.21 -12.29
C ASN A 67 15.28 18.59 -12.00
N PHE A 68 14.77 18.23 -10.83
CA PHE A 68 13.39 18.55 -10.46
C PHE A 68 13.24 18.68 -8.94
N VAL A 69 12.50 19.70 -8.52
CA VAL A 69 12.04 19.88 -7.14
C VAL A 69 10.59 20.33 -7.18
N SER A 70 9.72 19.57 -6.52
CA SER A 70 8.34 19.96 -6.29
C SER A 70 8.08 20.01 -4.79
N GLU A 71 7.57 21.11 -4.32
CA GLU A 71 7.30 21.33 -2.91
C GLU A 71 5.84 21.71 -2.72
N LEU A 72 5.13 20.89 -1.95
CA LEU A 72 3.87 21.25 -1.37
C LEU A 72 4.17 21.83 0.01
N PRO A 73 3.99 23.14 0.22
CA PRO A 73 4.24 23.77 1.49
C PRO A 73 3.27 23.24 2.54
N PHE A 74 3.45 23.64 3.79
CA PHE A 74 2.50 23.31 4.84
C PHE A 74 1.08 23.69 4.40
N THR A 75 0.20 22.72 4.39
CA THR A 75 -1.16 22.84 3.89
C THR A 75 -2.11 22.17 4.87
N ARG A 76 -3.25 22.80 5.11
CA ARG A 76 -4.31 22.24 5.96
C ARG A 76 -5.54 21.93 5.11
N GLY A 77 -5.94 20.66 5.11
CA GLY A 77 -7.18 20.18 4.50
C GLY A 77 -8.24 19.93 5.55
N ILE A 78 -9.49 20.27 5.26
CA ILE A 78 -10.65 19.88 6.07
C ILE A 78 -11.51 18.91 5.29
N TYR A 79 -12.11 17.99 6.03
CA TYR A 79 -12.94 16.92 5.53
C TYR A 79 -14.20 16.80 6.38
N THR A 80 -15.34 16.56 5.72
CA THR A 80 -16.63 16.43 6.41
C THR A 80 -17.39 15.24 5.84
N ARG A 81 -17.80 14.32 6.70
CA ARG A 81 -18.71 13.20 6.41
C ARG A 81 -20.03 13.44 7.11
N VAL A 82 -21.13 13.40 6.37
CA VAL A 82 -22.47 13.56 6.91
C VAL A 82 -23.31 12.35 6.51
N LEU A 83 -23.91 11.69 7.49
CA LEU A 83 -24.81 10.58 7.26
C LEU A 83 -26.23 10.95 7.68
N VAL A 84 -27.18 10.71 6.79
CA VAL A 84 -28.61 10.87 7.01
C VAL A 84 -29.32 9.51 6.94
N GLY A 85 -30.54 9.44 7.47
CA GLY A 85 -31.31 8.20 7.62
C GLY A 85 -31.04 7.54 8.96
N SER A 86 -30.51 6.35 8.97
CA SER A 86 -30.19 5.58 10.18
C SER A 86 -28.92 4.75 9.99
N ARG A 87 -28.43 4.12 11.07
CA ARG A 87 -27.32 3.15 10.95
C ARG A 87 -27.65 1.99 10.03
N HIS A 88 -28.91 1.55 10.05
CA HIS A 88 -29.38 0.46 9.21
C HIS A 88 -29.41 0.87 7.73
N GLN A 89 -29.73 2.12 7.44
CA GLN A 89 -29.82 2.62 6.07
C GLN A 89 -29.33 4.06 6.01
N THR A 90 -28.10 4.26 5.53
CA THR A 90 -27.47 5.57 5.33
C THR A 90 -27.58 6.03 3.88
N ASN A 91 -27.12 7.25 3.62
CA ASN A 91 -26.99 7.80 2.27
C ASN A 91 -25.83 7.21 1.44
N GLU A 92 -24.88 6.49 2.06
CA GLU A 92 -23.74 5.92 1.35
C GLU A 92 -24.19 4.80 0.41
N MET A 93 -23.90 4.94 -0.91
CA MET A 93 -24.52 4.11 -1.95
C MET A 93 -23.62 3.08 -2.58
N SER A 94 -22.35 3.31 -2.59
CA SER A 94 -21.43 2.41 -3.27
C SER A 94 -20.09 2.31 -2.53
N TYR A 95 -19.57 1.12 -2.52
CA TYR A 95 -18.26 0.79 -2.01
C TYR A 95 -17.41 0.45 -3.22
N ASP A 96 -16.75 1.48 -3.78
CA ASP A 96 -15.86 1.27 -4.91
C ASP A 96 -14.63 0.50 -4.44
N ASN A 97 -14.48 -0.73 -4.91
CA ASN A 97 -13.28 -1.56 -4.81
C ASN A 97 -12.46 -1.34 -3.52
N ARG A 98 -13.08 -1.49 -2.34
CA ARG A 98 -12.46 -1.28 -1.02
C ARG A 98 -12.38 0.18 -0.56
N ARG A 99 -12.93 1.11 -1.30
CA ARG A 99 -13.03 2.51 -0.90
C ARG A 99 -14.44 2.80 -0.44
N LEU A 100 -14.57 3.53 0.65
CA LEU A 100 -15.81 4.23 0.93
C LEU A 100 -15.97 5.31 -0.12
N SER A 101 -16.94 5.16 -1.01
CA SER A 101 -17.44 6.27 -1.78
C SER A 101 -18.27 7.14 -0.85
N VAL A 102 -17.63 8.03 -0.15
CA VAL A 102 -18.32 9.00 0.70
C VAL A 102 -18.86 10.09 -0.20
N SER A 103 -20.17 10.18 -0.29
CA SER A 103 -20.85 11.29 -0.96
C SER A 103 -20.38 12.59 -0.33
N GLY A 104 -19.74 13.46 -1.12
CA GLY A 104 -19.27 14.74 -0.64
C GLY A 104 -17.85 14.75 -0.07
N LEU A 105 -16.97 13.89 -0.56
CA LEU A 105 -15.51 14.00 -0.38
C LEU A 105 -14.97 15.33 -0.94
N ASN A 106 -15.39 16.41 -0.33
CA ASN A 106 -14.85 17.74 -0.56
C ASN A 106 -13.76 17.99 0.46
N SER A 107 -12.56 17.38 0.26
CA SER A 107 -11.39 17.91 0.91
C SER A 107 -11.19 19.33 0.42
N ARG A 108 -11.22 20.28 1.31
CA ARG A 108 -11.02 21.69 1.00
C ARG A 108 -9.82 22.20 1.75
N ILE A 109 -8.96 22.95 1.06
CA ILE A 109 -7.90 23.67 1.72
C ILE A 109 -8.52 24.78 2.58
N THR A 110 -8.09 24.89 3.84
CA THR A 110 -8.47 25.94 4.77
C THR A 110 -7.25 26.77 5.20
N THR A 111 -7.46 27.76 6.06
CA THR A 111 -6.37 28.58 6.58
C THR A 111 -5.28 27.75 7.24
N ILE A 112 -4.04 28.11 6.98
CA ILE A 112 -2.86 27.53 7.64
C ILE A 112 -2.61 28.13 9.02
N ASP A 113 -3.17 29.33 9.26
CA ASP A 113 -3.12 29.98 10.57
C ASP A 113 -4.09 29.32 11.55
N ASP A 114 -3.76 29.34 12.83
CA ASP A 114 -4.61 28.80 13.88
C ASP A 114 -5.77 29.77 14.18
N ASN A 115 -6.59 30.02 13.17
CA ASN A 115 -7.76 30.90 13.26
C ASN A 115 -9.02 30.08 13.53
N TYR A 116 -9.41 30.03 14.79
CA TYR A 116 -10.60 29.31 15.25
C TYR A 116 -11.88 29.69 14.48
N GLY A 117 -12.11 30.99 14.26
CA GLY A 117 -13.31 31.48 13.56
C GLY A 117 -13.35 31.06 12.09
N GLN A 118 -12.20 31.13 11.40
CA GLN A 118 -12.10 30.75 10.00
C GLN A 118 -12.27 29.25 9.82
N ILE A 119 -11.66 28.43 10.68
CA ILE A 119 -11.79 26.96 10.62
C ILE A 119 -13.27 26.57 10.82
N ARG A 120 -13.95 27.14 11.82
CA ARG A 120 -15.38 26.89 12.01
C ARG A 120 -16.24 27.30 10.82
N ARG A 121 -15.95 28.45 10.22
CA ARG A 121 -16.67 28.92 9.02
C ARG A 121 -16.50 27.96 7.85
N ASP A 122 -15.30 27.44 7.64
CA ASP A 122 -15.02 26.51 6.56
C ASP A 122 -15.69 25.14 6.81
N LEU A 123 -15.65 24.64 8.05
CA LEU A 123 -16.40 23.44 8.45
C LEU A 123 -17.91 23.62 8.25
N TRP A 124 -18.46 24.75 8.67
CA TRP A 124 -19.89 25.07 8.45
C TRP A 124 -20.28 25.00 6.96
N ARG A 125 -19.51 25.66 6.09
CA ARG A 125 -19.78 25.66 4.64
C ARG A 125 -19.71 24.25 4.05
N GLN A 126 -18.76 23.46 4.47
CA GLN A 126 -18.65 22.08 4.00
C GLN A 126 -19.77 21.20 4.54
N THR A 127 -20.14 21.37 5.78
CA THR A 127 -21.23 20.60 6.39
C THR A 127 -22.57 20.88 5.71
N ASP A 128 -22.87 22.14 5.40
CA ASP A 128 -24.07 22.53 4.65
C ASP A 128 -24.13 21.85 3.29
N ASN A 129 -23.01 21.88 2.55
CA ASN A 129 -22.93 21.23 1.23
C ASN A 129 -23.00 19.69 1.34
N ALA A 130 -22.26 19.10 2.27
CA ALA A 130 -22.25 17.65 2.47
C ALA A 130 -23.63 17.13 2.90
N TYR A 131 -24.36 17.87 3.74
CA TYR A 131 -25.71 17.51 4.14
C TYR A 131 -26.68 17.49 2.97
N LYS A 132 -26.66 18.51 2.11
CA LYS A 132 -27.53 18.57 0.92
C LYS A 132 -27.30 17.39 -0.01
N ILE A 133 -26.01 17.08 -0.28
CA ILE A 133 -25.63 15.92 -1.09
C ILE A 133 -26.08 14.61 -0.41
N ALA A 134 -25.82 14.45 0.90
CA ALA A 134 -26.20 13.26 1.65
C ALA A 134 -27.70 13.00 1.62
N ALA A 135 -28.52 14.06 1.76
CA ALA A 135 -29.97 13.95 1.70
C ALA A 135 -30.48 13.52 0.32
N GLU A 136 -29.91 14.08 -0.77
CA GLU A 136 -30.24 13.64 -2.14
C GLU A 136 -29.82 12.19 -2.40
N GLU A 137 -28.59 11.81 -1.99
CA GLU A 137 -28.09 10.44 -2.15
C GLU A 137 -28.93 9.44 -1.35
N TYR A 138 -29.40 9.81 -0.16
CA TYR A 138 -30.30 8.98 0.62
C TYR A 138 -31.59 8.64 -0.14
N VAL A 139 -32.24 9.65 -0.73
CA VAL A 139 -33.44 9.46 -1.54
C VAL A 139 -33.15 8.54 -2.74
N ARG A 140 -32.04 8.77 -3.42
CA ARG A 140 -31.62 7.93 -4.58
C ARG A 140 -31.36 6.48 -4.15
N LYS A 141 -30.72 6.27 -2.99
CA LYS A 141 -30.46 4.92 -2.45
C LYS A 141 -31.75 4.22 -2.11
N VAL A 142 -32.67 4.85 -1.39
CA VAL A 142 -33.97 4.27 -1.04
C VAL A 142 -34.72 3.82 -2.31
N ALA A 143 -34.70 4.65 -3.37
CA ALA A 143 -35.32 4.29 -4.65
C ALA A 143 -34.61 3.10 -5.33
N ALA A 144 -33.28 3.08 -5.32
CA ALA A 144 -32.51 1.99 -5.92
C ALA A 144 -32.69 0.65 -5.18
N LEU A 145 -32.75 0.69 -3.85
CA LEU A 145 -32.98 -0.51 -3.03
C LEU A 145 -34.36 -1.13 -3.26
N LYS A 146 -35.38 -0.33 -3.49
CA LYS A 146 -36.72 -0.83 -3.86
C LYS A 146 -36.73 -1.61 -5.17
N GLN A 147 -35.78 -1.34 -6.07
CA GLN A 147 -35.65 -2.03 -7.37
C GLN A 147 -34.70 -3.25 -7.29
N LYS A 148 -33.87 -3.34 -6.24
CA LYS A 148 -32.90 -4.41 -6.07
C LYS A 148 -33.49 -5.47 -5.12
N ASN A 149 -33.63 -6.70 -5.61
CA ASN A 149 -33.96 -7.83 -4.74
C ASN A 149 -32.72 -8.19 -3.90
N LEU A 150 -32.64 -7.64 -2.69
CA LEU A 150 -31.61 -8.02 -1.73
C LEU A 150 -31.93 -9.39 -1.13
N SER A 151 -30.90 -10.16 -0.81
CA SER A 151 -31.09 -11.34 0.05
C SER A 151 -31.59 -10.89 1.43
N GLN A 152 -32.28 -11.77 2.15
CA GLN A 152 -32.76 -11.47 3.49
C GLN A 152 -31.59 -11.13 4.43
N ASP A 153 -30.45 -11.81 4.29
CA ASP A 153 -29.25 -11.58 5.07
C ASP A 153 -28.65 -10.18 4.81
N ASP A 154 -28.53 -9.79 3.54
CA ASP A 154 -28.02 -8.47 3.17
C ASP A 154 -28.96 -7.34 3.59
N ALA A 155 -30.27 -7.57 3.54
CA ALA A 155 -31.27 -6.60 3.98
C ALA A 155 -31.29 -6.39 5.51
N SER A 156 -30.79 -7.35 6.29
CA SER A 156 -30.74 -7.28 7.76
C SER A 156 -29.51 -6.56 8.31
N LEU A 157 -28.47 -6.34 7.48
CA LEU A 157 -27.22 -5.70 7.90
C LEU A 157 -27.34 -4.18 7.99
N ASP A 158 -26.75 -3.61 9.04
CA ASP A 158 -26.57 -2.16 9.14
C ASP A 158 -25.59 -1.65 8.07
N ASP A 159 -25.77 -0.41 7.61
CA ASP A 159 -24.82 0.26 6.71
C ASP A 159 -23.62 0.80 7.47
N LEU A 160 -23.77 1.08 8.77
CA LEU A 160 -22.69 1.56 9.62
C LEU A 160 -22.79 0.90 11.00
N ASP A 161 -21.75 0.14 11.38
CA ASP A 161 -21.67 -0.46 12.71
C ASP A 161 -21.38 0.59 13.79
N LYS A 162 -21.80 0.28 15.02
CA LYS A 162 -21.43 1.07 16.19
C LYS A 162 -19.94 0.90 16.47
N ALA A 163 -19.29 1.98 16.84
CA ALA A 163 -17.93 1.95 17.35
C ALA A 163 -17.89 2.48 18.78
N ALA A 164 -16.99 1.95 19.58
CA ALA A 164 -16.68 2.54 20.87
C ALA A 164 -16.12 3.95 20.68
N SER A 165 -16.50 4.88 21.55
CA SER A 165 -15.90 6.21 21.58
C SER A 165 -14.41 6.12 21.88
N VAL A 166 -13.60 6.82 21.09
CA VAL A 166 -12.13 6.84 21.22
C VAL A 166 -11.67 8.24 21.58
N ASN A 167 -10.86 8.33 22.63
CA ASN A 167 -10.15 9.56 23.00
C ASN A 167 -8.65 9.26 23.08
N LYS A 168 -7.96 9.34 21.93
CA LYS A 168 -6.53 8.98 21.84
C LYS A 168 -5.78 9.98 20.98
N ILE A 169 -4.89 10.71 21.61
CA ILE A 169 -4.00 11.66 20.93
C ILE A 169 -2.62 11.02 20.81
N ILE A 170 -2.26 10.63 19.59
CA ILE A 170 -0.91 10.17 19.30
C ILE A 170 -0.09 11.41 18.96
N PRO A 171 1.02 11.66 19.67
CA PRO A 171 1.85 12.84 19.42
C PRO A 171 2.33 12.88 17.97
N SER A 172 2.28 14.08 17.38
CA SER A 172 2.90 14.31 16.09
C SER A 172 4.40 13.99 16.14
N ASN A 173 4.85 13.24 15.15
CA ASN A 173 6.26 13.00 14.92
C ASN A 173 6.68 13.61 13.57
N ASN A 174 6.24 14.84 13.31
CA ASN A 174 6.50 15.58 12.07
C ASN A 174 7.95 15.43 11.61
N ILE A 175 8.12 15.01 10.35
CA ILE A 175 9.44 14.91 9.75
C ILE A 175 9.96 16.34 9.51
N ARG A 176 11.11 16.65 10.09
CA ARG A 176 11.88 17.82 9.66
C ARG A 176 12.54 17.48 8.33
N ILE A 177 12.07 18.11 7.27
CA ILE A 177 12.64 17.90 5.93
C ILE A 177 13.99 18.62 5.86
N ASP A 178 15.06 17.86 5.76
CA ASP A 178 16.42 18.38 5.51
C ASP A 178 16.73 18.32 4.02
N LYS A 179 16.40 19.42 3.32
CA LYS A 179 16.63 19.51 1.87
C LYS A 179 18.09 19.35 1.49
N ALA A 180 19.01 19.83 2.32
CA ALA A 180 20.45 19.74 2.02
C ALA A 180 20.91 18.28 2.09
N ASN A 181 20.48 17.55 3.11
CA ASN A 181 20.76 16.12 3.23
C ASN A 181 20.13 15.33 2.08
N LEU A 182 18.86 15.56 1.76
CA LEU A 182 18.19 14.88 0.65
C LEU A 182 18.89 15.17 -0.69
N THR A 183 19.28 16.42 -0.94
CA THR A 183 20.05 16.81 -2.14
C THR A 183 21.37 16.02 -2.19
N HIS A 184 22.11 15.99 -1.08
CA HIS A 184 23.38 15.26 -0.99
C HIS A 184 23.21 13.77 -1.30
N LEU A 185 22.14 13.14 -0.79
CA LEU A 185 21.84 11.73 -1.03
C LEU A 185 21.50 11.46 -2.52
N ILE A 186 20.55 12.22 -3.10
CA ILE A 186 20.12 11.97 -4.49
C ILE A 186 21.20 12.31 -5.53
N GLU A 187 21.96 13.40 -5.32
CA GLU A 187 23.10 13.74 -6.19
C GLU A 187 24.22 12.70 -6.08
N GLY A 188 24.57 12.33 -4.84
CA GLY A 188 25.64 11.36 -4.59
C GLY A 188 25.34 9.98 -5.17
N VAL A 189 24.08 9.51 -5.11
CA VAL A 189 23.67 8.22 -5.70
C VAL A 189 23.53 8.34 -7.22
N SER A 190 22.90 9.41 -7.74
CA SER A 190 22.70 9.57 -9.18
C SER A 190 24.01 9.80 -9.93
N ALA A 191 25.05 10.31 -9.27
CA ALA A 191 26.39 10.48 -9.86
C ALA A 191 27.01 9.16 -10.31
N LEU A 192 26.67 8.03 -9.68
CA LEU A 192 27.16 6.71 -10.08
C LEU A 192 26.87 6.39 -11.55
N PHE A 193 25.74 6.85 -12.08
CA PHE A 193 25.33 6.55 -13.45
C PHE A 193 26.25 7.17 -14.53
N LYS A 194 27.13 8.11 -14.17
CA LYS A 194 28.16 8.65 -15.08
C LYS A 194 29.13 7.58 -15.57
N ASP A 195 29.38 6.58 -14.72
CA ASP A 195 30.33 5.51 -15.01
C ASP A 195 29.67 4.30 -15.71
N TYR A 196 28.35 4.38 -15.96
CA TYR A 196 27.58 3.30 -16.56
C TYR A 196 26.78 3.76 -17.81
N PRO A 197 27.47 4.09 -18.92
CA PRO A 197 26.84 4.65 -20.12
C PRO A 197 25.85 3.70 -20.82
N ASP A 198 25.81 2.42 -20.42
CA ASP A 198 24.84 1.45 -20.87
C ASP A 198 23.46 1.58 -20.21
N ILE A 199 23.37 2.32 -19.12
CA ILE A 199 22.09 2.71 -18.53
C ILE A 199 21.60 3.95 -19.28
N GLU A 200 20.59 3.80 -20.13
CA GLU A 200 20.06 4.89 -20.95
C GLU A 200 19.10 5.80 -20.21
N ILE A 201 18.40 5.27 -19.22
CA ILE A 201 17.46 5.99 -18.36
C ILE A 201 17.94 5.83 -16.93
N SER A 202 18.15 6.95 -16.24
CA SER A 202 18.50 6.94 -14.83
C SER A 202 17.86 8.12 -14.12
N GLU A 203 17.24 7.86 -12.98
CA GLU A 203 16.68 8.87 -12.09
C GLU A 203 16.78 8.41 -10.65
N VAL A 204 17.14 9.30 -9.76
CA VAL A 204 17.09 9.08 -8.32
C VAL A 204 16.12 10.08 -7.73
N MET A 205 15.06 9.58 -7.08
CA MET A 205 14.01 10.38 -6.45
C MET A 205 14.05 10.22 -4.94
N SER A 206 13.86 11.32 -4.22
CA SER A 206 13.46 11.30 -2.83
C SER A 206 12.12 12.01 -2.66
N LYS A 207 11.17 11.32 -2.03
CA LYS A 207 9.86 11.87 -1.67
C LYS A 207 9.68 11.79 -0.16
N VAL A 208 9.49 12.92 0.48
CA VAL A 208 9.18 13.01 1.91
C VAL A 208 7.79 13.60 2.08
N THR A 209 6.94 12.89 2.79
CA THR A 209 5.60 13.35 3.19
C THR A 209 5.51 13.32 4.69
N SER A 210 5.14 14.44 5.29
CA SER A 210 4.84 14.58 6.71
C SER A 210 3.42 15.09 6.85
N ASN A 211 2.56 14.33 7.54
CA ASN A 211 1.15 14.62 7.66
C ASN A 211 0.62 14.22 9.04
N ASP A 212 -0.18 15.08 9.66
CA ASP A 212 -0.94 14.80 10.88
C ASP A 212 -2.43 14.79 10.57
N VAL A 213 -3.16 13.89 11.20
CA VAL A 213 -4.60 13.72 11.05
C VAL A 213 -5.28 13.95 12.39
N TYR A 214 -6.30 14.81 12.43
CA TYR A 214 -7.14 15.12 13.59
C TYR A 214 -8.57 14.79 13.26
N VAL A 215 -9.27 14.03 14.09
CA VAL A 215 -10.65 13.59 13.85
C VAL A 215 -11.52 13.80 15.06
N VAL A 216 -12.76 14.27 14.83
CA VAL A 216 -13.86 14.24 15.80
C VAL A 216 -15.14 13.77 15.10
N ASN A 217 -15.99 13.04 15.84
CA ASN A 217 -17.29 12.63 15.30
C ASN A 217 -18.40 12.73 16.36
N SER A 218 -19.64 12.64 15.90
CA SER A 218 -20.84 12.73 16.75
C SER A 218 -21.06 11.54 17.70
N GLU A 219 -20.20 10.52 17.64
CA GLU A 219 -20.15 9.40 18.59
C GLU A 219 -19.19 9.68 19.75
N ASN A 220 -18.80 10.96 19.96
CA ASN A 220 -17.86 11.43 20.99
C ASN A 220 -16.43 10.90 20.81
N SER A 221 -16.03 10.51 19.62
CA SER A 221 -14.64 10.20 19.33
C SER A 221 -13.83 11.46 19.07
N LYS A 222 -12.60 11.50 19.62
CA LYS A 222 -11.60 12.53 19.43
C LYS A 222 -10.23 11.87 19.36
N TYR A 223 -9.56 11.93 18.22
CA TYR A 223 -8.25 11.30 18.07
C TYR A 223 -7.37 12.01 17.05
N SER A 224 -6.06 11.82 17.19
CA SER A 224 -5.09 12.24 16.18
C SER A 224 -3.94 11.25 16.06
N PHE A 225 -3.34 11.20 14.88
CA PHE A 225 -2.19 10.38 14.60
C PHE A 225 -1.33 10.97 13.47
N PRO A 226 0.01 10.75 13.50
CA PRO A 226 0.87 11.08 12.38
C PRO A 226 0.74 10.04 11.27
N ASN A 227 0.88 10.50 10.03
CA ASN A 227 0.86 9.65 8.84
C ASN A 227 1.98 10.08 7.90
N ASN A 228 3.19 9.62 8.18
CA ASN A 228 4.42 10.02 7.52
C ASN A 228 4.95 8.92 6.58
N MET A 229 5.66 9.34 5.52
CA MET A 229 6.32 8.42 4.60
C MET A 229 7.54 9.08 3.96
N VAL A 230 8.63 8.36 3.90
CA VAL A 230 9.82 8.71 3.13
C VAL A 230 10.10 7.60 2.13
N THR A 231 10.18 7.96 0.87
CA THR A 231 10.53 7.04 -0.22
C THR A 231 11.80 7.52 -0.89
N PHE A 232 12.78 6.64 -1.00
CA PHE A 232 13.97 6.82 -1.83
C PHE A 232 13.90 5.81 -2.97
N GLU A 233 13.90 6.28 -4.20
CA GLU A 233 13.72 5.45 -5.39
C GLU A 233 14.86 5.69 -6.37
N VAL A 234 15.45 4.61 -6.87
CA VAL A 234 16.40 4.62 -7.98
C VAL A 234 15.76 3.90 -9.14
N SER A 235 15.55 4.61 -10.24
CA SER A 235 15.01 4.06 -11.49
C SER A 235 16.13 3.93 -12.51
N ALA A 236 16.19 2.79 -13.22
CA ALA A 236 17.13 2.58 -14.30
C ALA A 236 16.49 1.86 -15.49
N GLY A 237 16.97 2.15 -16.69
CA GLY A 237 16.55 1.49 -17.92
C GLY A 237 17.74 1.15 -18.82
N VAL A 238 17.75 -0.09 -19.32
CA VAL A 238 18.75 -0.62 -20.23
C VAL A 238 18.10 -1.03 -21.54
N ARG A 239 18.84 -0.90 -22.63
CA ARG A 239 18.40 -1.36 -23.96
C ARG A 239 19.15 -2.61 -24.38
N GLY A 240 18.42 -3.71 -24.57
CA GLY A 240 18.91 -4.96 -25.14
C GLY A 240 18.10 -5.33 -26.38
N ASP A 241 18.75 -5.60 -27.52
CA ASP A 241 18.11 -5.98 -28.81
C ASP A 241 16.98 -5.04 -29.26
N GLY A 242 17.19 -3.70 -29.07
CA GLY A 242 16.20 -2.69 -29.42
C GLY A 242 15.02 -2.54 -28.45
N LYS A 243 15.03 -3.24 -27.32
CA LYS A 243 14.00 -3.22 -26.28
C LYS A 243 14.53 -2.53 -25.04
N VAL A 244 13.71 -1.67 -24.41
CA VAL A 244 14.07 -1.04 -23.14
C VAL A 244 13.42 -1.82 -22.00
N THR A 245 14.24 -2.27 -21.06
CA THR A 245 13.79 -2.85 -19.80
C THR A 245 14.09 -1.88 -18.67
N THR A 246 13.09 -1.55 -17.89
CA THR A 246 13.22 -0.65 -16.73
C THR A 246 12.96 -1.41 -15.44
N ASP A 247 13.66 -1.01 -14.39
CA ASP A 247 13.40 -1.48 -13.04
C ASP A 247 13.66 -0.36 -12.01
N LYS A 248 13.24 -0.60 -10.76
CA LYS A 248 13.35 0.34 -9.65
C LYS A 248 13.88 -0.35 -8.39
N LEU A 249 14.79 0.33 -7.70
CA LEU A 249 15.13 0.05 -6.31
C LEU A 249 14.36 1.04 -5.45
N ILE A 250 13.49 0.56 -4.55
CA ILE A 250 12.64 1.39 -3.70
C ILE A 250 12.96 1.09 -2.24
N ILE A 251 13.24 2.15 -1.47
CA ILE A 251 13.46 2.10 -0.03
C ILE A 251 12.40 2.99 0.62
N ASN A 252 11.58 2.39 1.46
CA ASN A 252 10.52 3.09 2.19
C ASN A 252 10.82 3.06 3.69
N VAL A 253 10.75 4.23 4.33
CA VAL A 253 10.91 4.40 5.77
C VAL A 253 9.90 5.43 6.30
N LEU A 254 9.64 5.44 7.61
CA LEU A 254 8.69 6.38 8.22
C LEU A 254 9.33 7.72 8.63
N GLN A 255 10.66 7.77 8.75
CA GLN A 255 11.43 8.95 9.15
C GLN A 255 12.66 9.09 8.26
N GLU A 256 13.05 10.33 7.92
CA GLU A 256 14.25 10.59 7.11
C GLU A 256 15.53 10.02 7.72
N LYS A 257 15.66 10.08 9.06
CA LYS A 257 16.80 9.52 9.80
C LYS A 257 16.95 7.99 9.69
N ASP A 258 15.92 7.30 9.23
CA ASP A 258 15.91 5.84 9.04
C ASP A 258 16.32 5.44 7.61
N LEU A 259 16.59 6.43 6.74
CA LEU A 259 17.22 6.16 5.44
C LEU A 259 18.64 5.60 5.66
N PRO A 260 19.07 4.66 4.80
CA PRO A 260 20.48 4.23 4.81
C PRO A 260 21.44 5.41 4.56
N SER A 261 22.66 5.30 5.05
CA SER A 261 23.73 6.26 4.75
C SER A 261 24.01 6.37 3.26
N LEU A 262 24.65 7.45 2.82
CA LEU A 262 25.02 7.64 1.42
C LEU A 262 25.84 6.46 0.87
N ASP A 263 26.78 5.93 1.68
CA ASP A 263 27.63 4.82 1.24
C ASP A 263 26.82 3.52 1.10
N GLU A 264 25.88 3.24 2.00
CA GLU A 264 24.96 2.10 1.89
C GLU A 264 24.01 2.25 0.69
N LEU A 265 23.48 3.44 0.45
CA LEU A 265 22.65 3.75 -0.74
C LEU A 265 23.45 3.55 -2.02
N LYS A 266 24.70 4.02 -2.08
CA LYS A 266 25.60 3.81 -3.22
C LYS A 266 25.89 2.34 -3.45
N ALA A 267 26.15 1.56 -2.39
CA ALA A 267 26.38 0.12 -2.48
C ALA A 267 25.16 -0.62 -3.04
N GLN A 268 23.95 -0.30 -2.53
CA GLN A 268 22.70 -0.87 -3.02
C GLN A 268 22.43 -0.47 -4.48
N CYS A 269 22.65 0.80 -4.82
CA CYS A 269 22.51 1.31 -6.19
C CYS A 269 23.47 0.62 -7.15
N LYS A 270 24.75 0.45 -6.77
CA LYS A 270 25.72 -0.27 -7.58
C LYS A 270 25.30 -1.71 -7.85
N ALA A 271 24.89 -2.44 -6.81
CA ALA A 271 24.37 -3.81 -6.97
C ALA A 271 23.11 -3.87 -7.86
N PHE A 272 22.28 -2.83 -7.84
CA PHE A 272 21.12 -2.67 -8.73
C PHE A 272 21.56 -2.43 -10.18
N ILE A 273 22.50 -1.50 -10.41
CA ILE A 273 23.07 -1.22 -11.74
C ILE A 273 23.71 -2.45 -12.35
N ASP A 274 24.53 -3.17 -11.58
CA ASP A 274 25.22 -4.39 -12.03
C ASP A 274 24.22 -5.44 -12.52
N ARG A 275 23.10 -5.62 -11.80
CA ARG A 275 22.01 -6.51 -12.23
C ARG A 275 21.35 -6.04 -13.52
N MET A 276 21.12 -4.73 -13.68
CA MET A 276 20.54 -4.17 -14.91
C MET A 276 21.46 -4.38 -16.12
N ILE A 277 22.77 -4.26 -15.95
CA ILE A 277 23.75 -4.54 -17.01
C ILE A 277 23.77 -6.02 -17.39
N ILE A 278 23.73 -6.92 -16.39
CA ILE A 278 23.59 -8.36 -16.64
C ILE A 278 22.28 -8.63 -17.41
N LEU A 279 21.17 -8.03 -17.01
CA LEU A 279 19.88 -8.19 -17.66
C LEU A 279 19.89 -7.68 -19.12
N LYS A 280 20.58 -6.57 -19.41
CA LYS A 280 20.78 -6.06 -20.77
C LYS A 280 21.37 -7.12 -21.69
N ASN A 281 22.37 -7.84 -21.20
CA ASN A 281 23.15 -8.83 -21.96
C ASN A 281 22.59 -10.28 -21.82
N ALA A 282 21.56 -10.46 -20.99
CA ALA A 282 20.97 -11.76 -20.76
C ALA A 282 20.33 -12.35 -22.03
N PRO A 283 20.44 -13.67 -22.26
CA PRO A 283 19.77 -14.29 -23.39
C PRO A 283 18.24 -14.28 -23.22
N SER A 284 17.52 -14.15 -24.32
CA SER A 284 16.08 -14.37 -24.33
C SER A 284 15.78 -15.86 -24.17
N ILE A 285 14.67 -16.18 -23.50
CA ILE A 285 14.19 -17.56 -23.47
C ILE A 285 13.80 -17.99 -24.90
N LYS A 286 14.03 -19.27 -25.23
CA LYS A 286 13.73 -19.82 -26.56
C LYS A 286 12.53 -20.74 -26.52
N ASP A 287 12.45 -21.58 -25.51
CA ASP A 287 11.46 -22.64 -25.38
C ASP A 287 10.46 -22.28 -24.26
N SER A 288 9.22 -22.71 -24.43
CA SER A 288 8.23 -22.65 -23.35
C SER A 288 8.59 -23.68 -22.28
N TYR A 289 8.28 -23.34 -21.05
CA TYR A 289 8.46 -24.19 -19.88
C TYR A 289 7.14 -24.33 -19.13
N SER A 290 6.81 -25.52 -18.67
CA SER A 290 5.70 -25.77 -17.74
C SER A 290 6.18 -26.73 -16.68
N GLY A 291 6.40 -26.22 -15.46
CA GLY A 291 6.97 -27.00 -14.37
C GLY A 291 7.22 -26.21 -13.12
N PRO A 292 7.96 -26.77 -12.15
CA PRO A 292 8.20 -26.13 -10.86
C PRO A 292 9.05 -24.86 -11.00
N VAL A 293 8.62 -23.81 -10.30
CA VAL A 293 9.33 -22.52 -10.23
C VAL A 293 9.53 -22.15 -8.77
N LEU A 294 10.75 -21.73 -8.42
CA LEU A 294 11.10 -21.22 -7.10
C LEU A 294 11.00 -19.69 -7.11
N PHE A 295 10.23 -19.15 -6.19
CA PHE A 295 10.15 -17.70 -5.95
C PHE A 295 10.98 -17.37 -4.72
N GLU A 296 11.81 -16.33 -4.79
CA GLU A 296 12.73 -15.93 -3.71
C GLU A 296 12.57 -14.45 -3.34
N GLY A 297 12.73 -14.13 -2.06
CA GLY A 297 12.81 -12.78 -1.52
C GLY A 297 11.60 -11.90 -1.84
N ASN A 298 11.83 -10.79 -2.54
CA ASN A 298 10.77 -9.84 -2.91
C ASN A 298 9.65 -10.48 -3.76
N ALA A 299 9.98 -11.47 -4.58
CA ALA A 299 8.96 -12.15 -5.41
C ALA A 299 7.95 -12.91 -4.54
N VAL A 300 8.36 -13.47 -3.39
CA VAL A 300 7.45 -14.15 -2.45
C VAL A 300 6.48 -13.17 -1.83
N ALA A 301 6.97 -12.04 -1.31
CA ALA A 301 6.10 -11.00 -0.74
C ALA A 301 5.08 -10.49 -1.77
N THR A 302 5.52 -10.28 -3.03
CA THR A 302 4.65 -9.86 -4.13
C THR A 302 3.57 -10.90 -4.46
N LEU A 303 3.89 -12.20 -4.40
CA LEU A 303 2.90 -13.27 -4.58
C LEU A 303 1.83 -13.22 -3.49
N PHE A 304 2.22 -13.16 -2.21
CA PHE A 304 1.27 -13.09 -1.10
C PHE A 304 0.44 -11.80 -1.14
N ASP A 305 1.04 -10.65 -1.43
CA ASP A 305 0.33 -9.38 -1.57
C ASP A 305 -0.79 -9.49 -2.61
N ASN A 306 -0.48 -9.99 -3.79
CA ASN A 306 -1.45 -10.08 -4.87
C ASN A 306 -2.53 -11.15 -4.62
N GLU A 307 -2.16 -12.32 -4.11
CA GLU A 307 -3.14 -13.38 -3.81
C GLU A 307 -4.09 -12.98 -2.68
N LEU A 308 -3.58 -12.34 -1.61
CA LEU A 308 -4.33 -12.10 -0.39
C LEU A 308 -4.87 -10.67 -0.27
N PHE A 309 -4.20 -9.67 -0.87
CA PHE A 309 -4.50 -8.26 -0.64
C PHE A 309 -4.75 -7.45 -1.92
N SER A 310 -4.87 -8.10 -3.08
CA SER A 310 -5.37 -7.47 -4.30
C SER A 310 -6.88 -7.21 -4.24
N THR A 311 -7.46 -6.73 -5.33
CA THR A 311 -8.90 -6.41 -5.44
C THR A 311 -9.86 -7.54 -5.03
N SER A 312 -9.41 -8.79 -5.02
CA SER A 312 -10.21 -9.97 -4.68
C SER A 312 -9.65 -10.73 -3.48
N GLY A 313 -8.99 -10.02 -2.56
CA GLY A 313 -8.30 -10.65 -1.43
C GLY A 313 -9.18 -10.89 -0.19
N ALA A 314 -8.50 -11.00 0.96
CA ALA A 314 -9.11 -11.27 2.27
C ALA A 314 -9.78 -10.03 2.88
N TYR A 315 -10.72 -9.43 2.16
CA TYR A 315 -11.45 -8.24 2.55
C TYR A 315 -12.94 -8.50 2.72
N ALA A 316 -13.52 -7.90 3.76
CA ALA A 316 -14.96 -7.79 3.93
C ALA A 316 -15.47 -6.59 3.12
N ILE A 317 -16.08 -6.83 1.99
CA ILE A 317 -16.63 -5.79 1.11
C ILE A 317 -18.13 -6.07 0.91
N ARG A 318 -18.94 -5.06 1.20
CA ARG A 318 -20.36 -5.14 0.95
C ARG A 318 -20.66 -4.93 -0.54
N GLU A 319 -21.63 -5.66 -1.06
CA GLU A 319 -22.12 -5.47 -2.43
C GLU A 319 -22.61 -4.03 -2.65
N PRO A 320 -22.15 -3.36 -3.68
CA PRO A 320 -22.58 -1.99 -3.97
C PRO A 320 -24.08 -1.99 -4.35
N VAL A 321 -24.77 -0.94 -3.96
CA VAL A 321 -26.17 -0.72 -4.37
C VAL A 321 -26.26 -0.52 -5.89
N ARG A 322 -25.22 0.11 -6.48
CA ARG A 322 -25.01 0.24 -7.92
C ARG A 322 -23.56 -0.11 -8.26
N GLY A 323 -23.34 -0.75 -9.40
CA GLY A 323 -22.00 -1.11 -9.86
C GLY A 323 -21.80 -2.61 -10.05
N VAL A 324 -20.56 -3.00 -10.21
CA VAL A 324 -20.16 -4.40 -10.43
C VAL A 324 -19.87 -5.05 -9.09
N SER A 325 -20.39 -6.25 -8.88
CA SER A 325 -20.07 -7.10 -7.73
C SER A 325 -18.56 -7.32 -7.60
N VAL A 326 -18.05 -7.24 -6.37
CA VAL A 326 -16.64 -7.45 -6.06
C VAL A 326 -16.45 -8.87 -5.54
N ASN A 327 -15.75 -9.68 -6.32
CA ASN A 327 -15.42 -11.05 -5.89
C ASN A 327 -14.22 -11.02 -4.92
N THR A 328 -14.45 -11.28 -3.66
CA THR A 328 -13.42 -11.37 -2.61
C THR A 328 -13.34 -12.77 -2.02
N PHE A 329 -12.38 -13.00 -1.12
CA PHE A 329 -12.29 -14.27 -0.39
C PHE A 329 -13.38 -14.43 0.68
N GLN A 330 -14.14 -13.40 1.01
CA GLN A 330 -15.14 -13.47 2.08
C GLN A 330 -16.12 -14.66 1.90
N ASP A 331 -16.47 -15.02 0.66
CA ASP A 331 -17.34 -16.15 0.37
C ASP A 331 -16.67 -17.52 0.64
N LYS A 332 -15.38 -17.53 0.99
CA LYS A 332 -14.56 -18.72 1.24
C LYS A 332 -14.20 -18.88 2.72
N MET A 333 -14.98 -18.25 3.61
CA MET A 333 -14.79 -18.45 5.05
C MET A 333 -14.80 -19.94 5.39
N ASP A 334 -13.88 -20.34 6.28
CA ASP A 334 -13.64 -21.74 6.69
C ASP A 334 -13.31 -22.69 5.53
N SER A 335 -12.91 -22.15 4.38
CA SER A 335 -12.44 -22.93 3.23
C SER A 335 -10.95 -22.73 2.99
N LYS A 336 -10.31 -23.70 2.33
CA LYS A 336 -8.89 -23.63 1.97
C LYS A 336 -8.68 -22.61 0.85
N VAL A 337 -7.94 -21.54 1.15
CA VAL A 337 -7.61 -20.46 0.19
C VAL A 337 -6.16 -20.47 -0.27
N ILE A 338 -5.23 -21.02 0.54
CA ILE A 338 -3.82 -21.25 0.19
C ILE A 338 -3.38 -22.64 0.67
N SER A 339 -2.12 -23.03 0.48
CA SER A 339 -1.59 -24.30 0.99
C SER A 339 -1.74 -24.37 2.53
N SER A 340 -2.07 -25.56 3.04
CA SER A 340 -2.16 -25.83 4.48
C SER A 340 -0.84 -25.64 5.23
N GLU A 341 0.26 -25.47 4.50
CA GLU A 341 1.56 -25.14 5.05
C GLU A 341 1.60 -23.73 5.68
N PHE A 342 0.77 -22.80 5.20
CA PHE A 342 0.84 -21.40 5.58
C PHE A 342 -0.20 -20.99 6.60
N THR A 343 0.25 -20.18 7.57
CA THR A 343 -0.58 -19.38 8.47
C THR A 343 -0.27 -17.91 8.26
N VAL A 344 -1.28 -17.05 8.09
CA VAL A 344 -1.14 -15.63 7.81
C VAL A 344 -1.80 -14.81 8.91
N LYS A 345 -1.02 -13.92 9.53
CA LYS A 345 -1.44 -13.06 10.63
C LYS A 345 -1.17 -11.59 10.31
N CYS A 346 -2.02 -10.71 10.78
CA CYS A 346 -1.71 -9.28 10.85
C CYS A 346 -1.30 -8.93 12.28
N LEU A 347 -0.15 -8.23 12.41
CA LEU A 347 0.48 -7.85 13.67
C LEU A 347 0.67 -6.32 13.73
N PRO A 348 -0.42 -5.54 13.88
CA PRO A 348 -0.40 -4.09 13.64
C PRO A 348 0.57 -3.31 14.54
N PHE A 349 0.89 -3.82 15.73
CA PHE A 349 1.76 -3.15 16.70
C PHE A 349 3.24 -3.61 16.63
N LEU A 350 3.57 -4.56 15.75
CA LEU A 350 4.96 -5.01 15.63
C LEU A 350 5.78 -3.97 14.86
N THR A 351 6.81 -3.42 15.51
CA THR A 351 7.63 -2.32 14.97
C THR A 351 8.96 -2.76 14.37
N GLU A 352 9.41 -3.97 14.70
CA GLU A 352 10.71 -4.50 14.27
C GLU A 352 10.68 -6.04 14.18
N TYR A 353 11.43 -6.59 13.24
CA TYR A 353 11.67 -8.03 13.12
C TYR A 353 13.13 -8.28 12.73
N ASN A 354 13.86 -9.04 13.54
CA ASN A 354 15.29 -9.37 13.33
C ASN A 354 16.16 -8.15 12.98
N GLY A 355 16.01 -7.04 13.70
CA GLY A 355 16.75 -5.80 13.50
C GLY A 355 16.27 -4.94 12.33
N THR A 356 15.25 -5.36 11.58
CA THR A 356 14.64 -4.58 10.51
C THR A 356 13.39 -3.87 10.99
N LYS A 357 13.36 -2.54 10.89
CA LYS A 357 12.17 -1.73 11.20
C LYS A 357 11.04 -2.04 10.23
N LEU A 358 9.84 -2.18 10.77
CA LEU A 358 8.62 -2.46 10.00
C LEU A 358 7.82 -1.18 9.84
N ILE A 359 7.60 -0.76 8.60
CA ILE A 359 6.86 0.48 8.32
C ILE A 359 5.34 0.31 8.37
N GLY A 360 4.87 -0.93 8.29
CA GLY A 360 3.44 -1.25 8.28
C GLY A 360 2.73 -1.13 9.62
N HIS A 361 3.44 -0.91 10.74
CA HIS A 361 2.83 -0.80 12.06
C HIS A 361 1.94 0.44 12.19
N PHE A 362 0.88 0.33 12.98
CA PHE A 362 -0.04 1.43 13.27
C PHE A 362 -0.84 1.16 14.55
N ASP A 363 -1.30 2.22 15.22
CA ASP A 363 -2.01 2.12 16.51
C ASP A 363 -3.52 2.07 16.40
N MET A 364 -4.08 2.67 15.36
CA MET A 364 -5.51 2.68 15.05
C MET A 364 -5.70 3.00 13.56
N ASP A 365 -6.85 2.65 13.04
CA ASP A 365 -7.22 2.96 11.66
C ASP A 365 -7.86 4.35 11.50
N LEU A 366 -8.27 4.67 10.28
CA LEU A 366 -8.86 5.97 9.94
C LEU A 366 -10.23 6.20 10.59
N GLU A 367 -10.94 5.15 10.97
CA GLU A 367 -12.24 5.22 11.67
C GLU A 367 -12.09 5.23 13.20
N GLY A 368 -10.84 5.32 13.71
CA GLY A 368 -10.53 5.32 15.14
C GLY A 368 -10.60 3.94 15.78
N ILE A 369 -10.69 2.88 15.00
CA ILE A 369 -10.73 1.52 15.53
C ILE A 369 -9.30 1.06 15.86
N VAL A 370 -9.09 0.63 17.10
CA VAL A 370 -7.85 0.00 17.54
C VAL A 370 -7.91 -1.49 17.17
N PRO A 371 -7.01 -1.99 16.31
CA PRO A 371 -7.03 -3.39 15.92
C PRO A 371 -6.65 -4.33 17.08
N GLU A 372 -6.98 -5.61 16.94
CA GLU A 372 -6.47 -6.66 17.83
C GLU A 372 -4.94 -6.76 17.70
N LYS A 373 -4.24 -7.18 18.77
CA LYS A 373 -2.78 -7.37 18.74
C LYS A 373 -2.34 -8.36 17.66
N GLU A 374 -3.18 -9.35 17.40
CA GLU A 374 -2.99 -10.37 16.39
C GLU A 374 -4.34 -10.66 15.74
N LEU A 375 -4.42 -10.51 14.43
CA LEU A 375 -5.57 -10.93 13.63
C LEU A 375 -5.15 -12.10 12.76
N ILE A 376 -5.63 -13.32 13.06
CA ILE A 376 -5.37 -14.50 12.24
C ILE A 376 -6.32 -14.47 11.05
N LEU A 377 -5.79 -14.17 9.87
CA LEU A 377 -6.56 -14.17 8.62
C LEU A 377 -6.72 -15.59 8.07
N ILE A 378 -5.62 -16.34 8.06
CA ILE A 378 -5.55 -17.69 7.52
C ILE A 378 -4.80 -18.57 8.52
N GLU A 379 -5.38 -19.70 8.85
CA GLU A 379 -4.76 -20.70 9.71
C GLU A 379 -4.67 -22.04 8.97
N ASN A 380 -3.45 -22.55 8.81
CA ASN A 380 -3.19 -23.79 8.08
C ASN A 380 -3.91 -23.84 6.71
N GLY A 381 -3.81 -22.73 5.96
CA GLY A 381 -4.42 -22.56 4.64
C GLY A 381 -5.91 -22.24 4.63
N MET A 382 -6.59 -22.30 5.77
CA MET A 382 -8.03 -22.05 5.92
C MET A 382 -8.30 -20.58 6.24
N LEU A 383 -9.18 -19.91 5.51
CA LEU A 383 -9.58 -18.53 5.79
C LEU A 383 -10.41 -18.47 7.08
N LYS A 384 -9.94 -17.72 8.07
CA LYS A 384 -10.59 -17.58 9.38
C LYS A 384 -11.22 -16.22 9.62
N LYS A 385 -10.56 -15.17 9.15
CA LYS A 385 -11.07 -13.79 9.24
C LYS A 385 -10.75 -13.04 7.96
N VAL A 386 -11.43 -11.92 7.75
CA VAL A 386 -11.17 -10.96 6.67
C VAL A 386 -10.97 -9.57 7.25
N ILE A 387 -10.25 -8.71 6.55
CA ILE A 387 -10.06 -7.31 6.92
C ILE A 387 -11.34 -6.54 6.60
N GLY A 388 -11.87 -5.79 7.55
CA GLY A 388 -13.11 -5.03 7.44
C GLY A 388 -13.05 -3.64 8.06
N SER A 389 -13.98 -2.77 7.63
CA SER A 389 -14.25 -1.44 8.19
C SER A 389 -15.49 -1.46 9.08
N ARG A 390 -16.00 -0.28 9.43
CA ARG A 390 -17.29 -0.10 10.12
C ARG A 390 -18.53 -0.44 9.25
N ILE A 391 -18.32 -0.93 8.05
CA ILE A 391 -19.38 -1.41 7.17
C ILE A 391 -19.48 -2.92 7.37
N PRO A 392 -20.50 -3.43 8.09
CA PRO A 392 -20.63 -4.84 8.34
C PRO A 392 -20.99 -5.62 7.07
N THR A 393 -20.51 -6.84 7.01
CA THR A 393 -20.91 -7.84 6.02
C THR A 393 -21.35 -9.11 6.77
N LYS A 394 -22.01 -10.02 6.09
CA LYS A 394 -22.39 -11.32 6.69
C LYS A 394 -21.17 -12.14 7.17
N TYR A 395 -19.96 -11.80 6.70
CA TYR A 395 -18.70 -12.47 7.05
C TYR A 395 -17.85 -11.70 8.04
N ASN A 396 -18.18 -10.44 8.30
CA ASN A 396 -17.49 -9.56 9.25
C ASN A 396 -18.51 -8.61 9.85
N SER A 397 -19.05 -9.00 11.02
CA SER A 397 -20.12 -8.28 11.69
C SER A 397 -19.65 -7.13 12.58
N ALA A 398 -18.32 -6.99 12.79
CA ALA A 398 -17.74 -5.93 13.60
C ALA A 398 -16.47 -5.38 12.95
N PRO A 399 -16.17 -4.07 13.10
CA PRO A 399 -14.95 -3.48 12.57
C PRO A 399 -13.71 -4.07 13.25
N ASN A 400 -12.65 -4.32 12.49
CA ASN A 400 -11.43 -4.88 13.04
C ASN A 400 -10.18 -3.98 12.88
N GLY A 401 -10.38 -2.71 12.46
CA GLY A 401 -9.36 -1.67 12.57
C GLY A 401 -8.34 -1.66 11.43
N TYR A 402 -8.75 -1.93 10.20
CA TYR A 402 -7.85 -1.96 9.05
C TYR A 402 -8.25 -1.03 7.90
N PHE A 403 -9.09 -0.04 8.18
CA PHE A 403 -9.44 1.00 7.21
C PHE A 403 -8.41 2.13 7.28
N ARG A 404 -7.37 2.06 6.46
CA ARG A 404 -6.17 2.89 6.57
C ARG A 404 -6.09 3.96 5.49
N SER A 405 -5.43 5.07 5.79
CA SER A 405 -5.19 6.21 4.89
C SER A 405 -3.74 6.25 4.43
N GLY A 406 -3.52 6.72 3.21
CA GLY A 406 -2.19 7.06 2.72
C GLY A 406 -1.65 8.37 3.30
N SER A 407 -0.34 8.58 3.18
CA SER A 407 0.39 9.72 3.76
C SER A 407 0.26 11.02 2.94
N GLN A 408 -0.61 11.09 1.93
CA GLN A 408 -0.73 12.30 1.11
C GLN A 408 -1.35 13.46 1.92
N PRO A 409 -0.71 14.65 1.94
CA PRO A 409 -1.28 15.83 2.60
C PRO A 409 -2.64 16.20 2.00
N PHE A 410 -3.52 16.77 2.81
CA PHE A 410 -4.88 17.21 2.47
C PHE A 410 -5.79 16.16 1.80
N ILE A 411 -5.42 14.88 1.84
CA ILE A 411 -6.29 13.77 1.44
C ILE A 411 -6.66 12.95 2.66
N TYR A 412 -7.96 12.86 2.93
CA TYR A 412 -8.55 12.00 3.95
C TYR A 412 -9.40 10.94 3.25
N GLN A 413 -8.75 9.88 2.81
CA GLN A 413 -9.38 8.77 2.10
C GLN A 413 -8.82 7.45 2.58
N GLY A 414 -9.69 6.58 3.07
CA GLY A 414 -9.32 5.26 3.54
C GLY A 414 -9.55 4.17 2.51
N ILE A 415 -8.77 3.11 2.64
CA ILE A 415 -8.99 1.83 1.99
C ILE A 415 -8.74 0.71 3.01
N LEU A 416 -9.36 -0.45 2.79
CA LEU A 416 -9.00 -1.65 3.52
C LEU A 416 -7.58 -2.08 3.12
N CYS A 417 -6.67 -2.16 4.11
CA CYS A 417 -5.27 -2.41 3.86
C CYS A 417 -4.62 -3.08 5.08
N PRO A 418 -3.84 -4.16 4.89
CA PRO A 418 -3.07 -4.74 5.99
C PRO A 418 -2.01 -3.77 6.49
N GLY A 419 -1.45 -4.07 7.63
CA GLY A 419 -0.30 -3.36 8.20
C GLY A 419 0.96 -4.20 8.12
N VAL A 420 1.38 -4.77 9.26
CA VAL A 420 2.41 -5.81 9.29
C VAL A 420 1.75 -7.15 9.09
N VAL A 421 2.20 -7.89 8.08
CA VAL A 421 1.71 -9.24 7.75
C VAL A 421 2.81 -10.25 8.03
N ASP A 422 2.56 -11.18 8.93
CA ASP A 422 3.45 -12.31 9.20
C ASP A 422 2.90 -13.57 8.53
N ILE A 423 3.71 -14.18 7.68
CA ILE A 423 3.42 -15.43 6.99
C ILE A 423 4.38 -16.48 7.55
N SER A 424 3.83 -17.44 8.26
CA SER A 424 4.58 -18.54 8.85
C SER A 424 4.27 -19.86 8.15
N THR A 425 5.25 -20.75 8.18
CA THR A 425 5.16 -22.10 7.60
C THR A 425 5.28 -23.15 8.68
N SER A 426 4.52 -24.24 8.55
CA SER A 426 4.55 -25.36 9.49
C SER A 426 5.69 -26.36 9.22
N HIS A 427 6.15 -26.46 7.97
CA HIS A 427 7.12 -27.46 7.52
C HIS A 427 8.22 -26.85 6.64
N GLY A 428 8.65 -25.63 6.96
CA GLY A 428 9.71 -24.94 6.21
C GLY A 428 11.03 -25.70 6.23
N VAL A 429 11.72 -25.70 5.08
CA VAL A 429 13.02 -26.34 4.88
C VAL A 429 14.08 -25.30 4.50
N SER A 430 15.36 -25.69 4.42
CA SER A 430 16.41 -24.76 3.96
C SER A 430 16.24 -24.39 2.48
N ASN A 431 16.73 -23.20 2.08
CA ASN A 431 16.74 -22.77 0.69
C ASN A 431 17.45 -23.77 -0.24
N ASP A 432 18.55 -24.39 0.23
CA ASP A 432 19.25 -25.44 -0.51
C ASP A 432 18.36 -26.67 -0.73
N SER A 433 17.52 -27.02 0.24
CA SER A 433 16.59 -28.14 0.09
C SER A 433 15.49 -27.81 -0.92
N LEU A 434 15.00 -26.56 -0.94
CA LEU A 434 14.04 -26.11 -1.96
C LEU A 434 14.67 -26.11 -3.36
N LYS A 435 15.91 -25.65 -3.48
CA LYS A 435 16.65 -25.71 -4.76
C LYS A 435 16.83 -27.15 -5.25
N ARG A 436 17.18 -28.09 -4.35
CA ARG A 436 17.23 -29.52 -4.71
C ARG A 436 15.85 -30.06 -5.15
N LEU A 437 14.78 -29.67 -4.46
CA LEU A 437 13.42 -30.06 -4.84
C LEU A 437 13.04 -29.52 -6.24
N LEU A 438 13.41 -28.24 -6.52
CA LEU A 438 13.25 -27.62 -7.83
C LEU A 438 13.96 -28.42 -8.93
N LEU A 439 15.24 -28.73 -8.73
CA LEU A 439 16.05 -29.48 -9.72
C LEU A 439 15.56 -30.91 -9.88
N LYS A 440 15.15 -31.58 -8.80
CA LYS A 440 14.54 -32.90 -8.85
C LYS A 440 13.29 -32.90 -9.71
N GLY A 441 12.36 -31.96 -9.47
CA GLY A 441 11.13 -31.82 -10.25
C GLY A 441 11.40 -31.53 -11.72
N ALA A 442 12.41 -30.73 -12.06
CA ALA A 442 12.82 -30.49 -13.43
C ALA A 442 13.34 -31.77 -14.11
N ASN A 443 14.22 -32.52 -13.43
CA ASN A 443 14.77 -33.77 -13.95
C ASN A 443 13.71 -34.85 -14.14
N GLU A 444 12.78 -35.01 -13.21
CA GLU A 444 11.67 -35.99 -13.30
C GLU A 444 10.75 -35.70 -14.50
N ASN A 445 10.61 -34.43 -14.88
CA ASN A 445 9.84 -34.01 -16.07
C ASN A 445 10.69 -33.93 -17.33
N GLY A 446 11.97 -34.34 -17.30
CA GLY A 446 12.87 -34.33 -18.46
C GLY A 446 13.32 -32.95 -18.92
N PHE A 447 13.18 -31.92 -18.08
CA PHE A 447 13.63 -30.56 -18.39
C PHE A 447 15.13 -30.41 -18.20
N LYS A 448 15.79 -29.71 -19.12
CA LYS A 448 17.21 -29.34 -19.01
C LYS A 448 17.41 -28.20 -18.00
N TYR A 449 16.38 -27.43 -17.73
CA TYR A 449 16.41 -26.23 -16.90
C TYR A 449 15.18 -26.17 -16.01
N ALA A 450 15.36 -25.55 -14.83
CA ALA A 450 14.29 -25.03 -13.97
C ALA A 450 14.40 -23.51 -13.92
N TYR A 451 13.48 -22.85 -13.18
CA TYR A 451 13.47 -21.38 -13.08
C TYR A 451 13.36 -20.91 -11.64
N ILE A 452 14.09 -19.82 -11.34
CA ILE A 452 14.00 -19.06 -10.08
C ILE A 452 13.58 -17.64 -10.41
N VAL A 453 12.61 -17.10 -9.66
CA VAL A 453 12.10 -15.74 -9.80
C VAL A 453 12.48 -14.95 -8.56
N ARG A 454 13.30 -13.90 -8.70
CA ARG A 454 13.73 -13.04 -7.58
C ARG A 454 13.02 -11.69 -7.54
N LYS A 455 12.39 -11.28 -8.64
CA LYS A 455 11.59 -10.06 -8.67
C LYS A 455 10.45 -10.16 -9.69
N LEU A 456 9.29 -9.69 -9.26
CA LEU A 456 8.08 -9.56 -10.06
C LEU A 456 7.71 -8.09 -10.21
N THR A 457 7.08 -7.75 -11.33
CA THR A 457 6.30 -6.52 -11.46
C THR A 457 4.83 -6.89 -11.65
N THR A 458 3.94 -6.08 -11.07
CA THR A 458 2.51 -6.17 -11.35
C THR A 458 2.21 -5.52 -12.69
N LEU A 459 1.46 -6.18 -13.55
CA LEU A 459 0.96 -5.58 -14.78
C LEU A 459 -0.20 -4.64 -14.43
N SER A 460 -0.08 -3.37 -14.79
CA SER A 460 -1.16 -2.40 -14.64
C SER A 460 -2.27 -2.72 -15.66
N GLY A 461 -3.51 -2.86 -15.19
CA GLY A 461 -4.69 -3.06 -16.04
C GLY A 461 -5.74 -3.99 -15.44
N LEU A 462 -6.87 -4.13 -16.12
CA LEU A 462 -8.02 -4.94 -15.68
C LEU A 462 -7.73 -6.45 -15.57
N THR A 463 -6.64 -6.92 -16.13
CA THR A 463 -6.28 -8.35 -16.19
C THR A 463 -5.44 -8.82 -15.00
N GLY A 464 -4.88 -7.89 -14.20
CA GLY A 464 -4.09 -8.19 -12.99
C GLY A 464 -3.17 -9.40 -13.18
N GLY A 465 -1.97 -9.20 -13.69
CA GLY A 465 -0.99 -10.26 -13.90
C GLY A 465 0.37 -9.86 -13.36
N TYR A 466 1.30 -10.81 -13.38
CA TYR A 466 2.70 -10.59 -13.04
C TYR A 466 3.57 -10.78 -14.27
N SER A 467 4.69 -10.08 -14.28
CA SER A 467 5.79 -10.36 -15.22
C SER A 467 7.08 -10.50 -14.42
N PRO A 468 7.91 -11.48 -14.71
CA PRO A 468 9.19 -11.57 -14.04
C PRO A 468 10.12 -10.47 -14.56
N ILE A 469 10.79 -9.78 -13.62
CA ILE A 469 11.89 -8.86 -13.94
C ILE A 469 13.22 -9.61 -13.85
N TYR A 470 13.43 -10.32 -12.72
CA TYR A 470 14.62 -11.16 -12.54
C TYR A 470 14.21 -12.63 -12.54
N LEU A 471 14.38 -13.25 -13.70
CA LEU A 471 14.15 -14.66 -13.94
C LEU A 471 15.48 -15.35 -14.21
N TYR A 472 15.83 -16.33 -13.40
CA TYR A 472 17.04 -17.11 -13.55
C TYR A 472 16.70 -18.50 -14.07
N ARG A 473 17.35 -18.89 -15.16
CA ARG A 473 17.37 -20.26 -15.67
C ARG A 473 18.41 -21.04 -14.90
N VAL A 474 18.04 -22.16 -14.31
CA VAL A 474 18.91 -23.01 -13.50
C VAL A 474 19.13 -24.32 -14.25
N ASN A 475 20.37 -24.66 -14.49
CA ASN A 475 20.73 -25.93 -15.14
C ASN A 475 20.35 -27.09 -14.21
N ALA A 476 19.55 -28.04 -14.72
CA ALA A 476 19.03 -29.16 -13.92
C ALA A 476 20.13 -30.15 -13.49
N THR A 477 21.30 -30.16 -14.18
CA THR A 477 22.41 -31.08 -13.90
C THR A 477 23.36 -30.55 -12.84
N ASP A 478 23.80 -29.29 -12.97
CA ASP A 478 24.85 -28.71 -12.12
C ASP A 478 24.36 -27.59 -11.21
N GLY A 479 23.12 -27.14 -11.37
CA GLY A 479 22.51 -26.07 -10.56
C GLY A 479 23.05 -24.67 -10.85
N SER A 480 23.83 -24.47 -11.93
CA SER A 480 24.31 -23.15 -12.34
C SER A 480 23.14 -22.25 -12.76
N GLU A 481 23.23 -20.97 -12.42
CA GLU A 481 22.17 -20.00 -12.65
C GLU A 481 22.58 -18.98 -13.73
N GLU A 482 21.65 -18.67 -14.62
CA GLU A 482 21.81 -17.65 -15.65
C GLU A 482 20.58 -16.77 -15.71
N LEU A 483 20.77 -15.45 -15.60
CA LEU A 483 19.68 -14.49 -15.79
C LEU A 483 19.19 -14.53 -17.24
N VAL A 484 17.87 -14.59 -17.45
CA VAL A 484 17.23 -14.60 -18.76
C VAL A 484 16.21 -13.49 -18.86
N ARG A 485 15.86 -13.10 -20.09
CA ARG A 485 14.90 -12.02 -20.35
C ARG A 485 13.81 -12.43 -21.34
N ASP A 486 12.92 -11.49 -21.62
CA ASP A 486 11.80 -11.62 -22.56
C ASP A 486 10.83 -12.76 -22.21
N ALA A 487 10.73 -13.07 -20.92
CA ALA A 487 9.81 -14.07 -20.41
C ALA A 487 8.49 -13.44 -19.97
N GLU A 488 7.41 -14.17 -20.17
CA GLU A 488 6.11 -13.88 -19.56
C GLU A 488 5.54 -15.14 -18.92
N PHE A 489 4.75 -14.95 -17.87
CA PHE A 489 3.96 -16.05 -17.35
C PHE A 489 2.66 -16.16 -18.14
N ARG A 490 2.31 -17.36 -18.54
CA ARG A 490 1.01 -17.68 -19.09
C ARG A 490 0.14 -18.25 -17.98
N ASP A 491 -1.12 -17.83 -17.95
CA ASP A 491 -2.13 -18.38 -17.01
C ASP A 491 -1.74 -18.34 -15.51
N LEU A 492 -1.08 -17.28 -15.05
CA LEU A 492 -0.96 -17.03 -13.61
C LEU A 492 -2.35 -16.80 -13.02
N ARG A 493 -3.02 -17.89 -12.67
CA ARG A 493 -4.36 -17.88 -12.07
C ARG A 493 -4.26 -17.54 -10.60
N LYS A 494 -5.31 -16.88 -10.08
CA LYS A 494 -5.50 -16.77 -8.63
C LYS A 494 -5.55 -18.17 -8.01
N GLY A 495 -4.93 -18.30 -6.84
CA GLY A 495 -4.87 -19.57 -6.12
C GLY A 495 -3.58 -20.36 -6.34
N LEU A 496 -2.53 -19.73 -6.89
CA LEU A 496 -1.21 -20.35 -7.02
C LEU A 496 -0.66 -20.84 -5.68
N LEU A 497 -0.84 -20.05 -4.62
CA LEU A 497 -0.39 -20.43 -3.28
C LEU A 497 -1.10 -21.66 -2.71
N LYS A 498 -2.23 -22.12 -3.29
CA LYS A 498 -2.83 -23.41 -2.93
C LYS A 498 -1.97 -24.60 -3.33
N LEU A 499 -1.18 -24.41 -4.38
CA LEU A 499 -0.36 -25.44 -5.00
C LEU A 499 1.06 -25.49 -4.45
N ALA A 500 1.44 -24.58 -3.53
CA ALA A 500 2.80 -24.54 -3.01
C ALA A 500 3.25 -25.91 -2.48
N LEU A 501 4.41 -26.37 -2.98
CA LEU A 501 5.01 -27.66 -2.63
C LEU A 501 5.91 -27.59 -1.38
N GLY A 502 6.38 -26.39 -1.05
CA GLY A 502 7.24 -26.17 0.08
C GLY A 502 7.70 -24.73 0.17
N SER A 503 8.16 -24.36 1.34
CA SER A 503 8.63 -23.01 1.64
C SER A 503 9.88 -23.04 2.53
N SER A 504 10.57 -21.90 2.57
CA SER A 504 11.76 -21.70 3.41
C SER A 504 11.39 -21.62 4.88
N ASN A 505 12.25 -22.16 5.75
CA ASN A 505 12.20 -21.97 7.20
C ASN A 505 12.83 -20.64 7.64
N THR A 506 13.55 -19.96 6.77
CA THR A 506 14.03 -18.58 6.98
C THR A 506 13.00 -17.59 6.44
N LYS A 507 12.92 -16.41 7.08
CA LYS A 507 12.02 -15.34 6.69
C LYS A 507 12.79 -14.10 6.23
N THR A 508 12.26 -13.42 5.24
CA THR A 508 12.69 -12.10 4.80
C THR A 508 11.66 -11.04 5.17
N VAL A 509 12.11 -9.79 5.29
CA VAL A 509 11.25 -8.62 5.50
C VAL A 509 11.21 -7.80 4.23
N VAL A 510 10.00 -7.49 3.76
CA VAL A 510 9.76 -6.59 2.63
C VAL A 510 8.88 -5.43 3.07
N ASN A 511 9.46 -4.24 3.13
CA ASN A 511 8.76 -2.98 3.37
C ASN A 511 8.30 -2.39 2.04
N THR A 512 7.02 -2.19 1.89
CA THR A 512 6.41 -1.66 0.66
C THR A 512 5.29 -0.67 0.97
N SER A 513 4.68 -0.12 -0.05
CA SER A 513 3.48 0.72 0.09
C SER A 513 2.42 0.32 -0.92
N ILE A 514 1.17 0.39 -0.47
CA ILE A 514 -0.01 0.17 -1.31
C ILE A 514 -0.67 1.53 -1.55
N SER A 515 -1.43 1.67 -2.60
CA SER A 515 -2.25 2.84 -2.99
C SER A 515 -2.08 4.10 -2.13
N ASN A 516 -1.71 5.23 -2.72
CA ASN A 516 -1.53 6.51 -2.02
C ASN A 516 -0.50 6.48 -0.88
N ALA A 517 0.52 5.61 -0.99
CA ALA A 517 1.60 5.48 -0.01
C ALA A 517 1.13 5.01 1.39
N ILE A 518 0.26 4.00 1.47
CA ILE A 518 -0.05 3.35 2.74
C ILE A 518 1.06 2.34 3.05
N PRO A 519 1.79 2.50 4.17
CA PRO A 519 2.89 1.60 4.50
C PRO A 519 2.41 0.18 4.83
N VAL A 520 3.11 -0.83 4.31
CA VAL A 520 2.87 -2.26 4.61
C VAL A 520 4.21 -2.97 4.77
N SER A 521 4.28 -3.92 5.66
CA SER A 521 5.46 -4.78 5.86
C SER A 521 5.06 -6.25 5.77
N TYR A 522 5.78 -7.01 4.97
CA TYR A 522 5.64 -8.46 4.88
C TYR A 522 6.82 -9.13 5.58
N ILE A 523 6.54 -10.04 6.51
CA ILE A 523 7.48 -10.99 7.09
C ILE A 523 7.08 -12.33 6.50
N CYS A 524 7.79 -12.80 5.50
CA CYS A 524 7.38 -13.98 4.72
C CYS A 524 8.54 -14.98 4.56
N PRO A 525 8.27 -16.26 4.26
CA PRO A 525 9.30 -17.21 3.90
C PRO A 525 10.19 -16.63 2.80
N ASP A 526 11.50 -16.83 2.92
CA ASP A 526 12.47 -16.32 1.96
C ASP A 526 12.33 -16.95 0.58
N ALA A 527 11.80 -18.18 0.52
CA ALA A 527 11.54 -18.87 -0.74
C ALA A 527 10.26 -19.72 -0.67
N VAL A 528 9.58 -19.85 -1.81
CA VAL A 528 8.39 -20.71 -2.02
C VAL A 528 8.48 -21.37 -3.39
N ILE A 529 8.23 -22.68 -3.45
CA ILE A 529 8.19 -23.44 -4.70
C ILE A 529 6.75 -23.72 -5.13
N ILE A 530 6.42 -23.38 -6.37
CA ILE A 530 5.13 -23.63 -7.01
C ILE A 530 5.34 -24.69 -8.11
N PRO A 531 4.53 -25.78 -8.18
CA PRO A 531 4.82 -26.95 -8.99
C PRO A 531 4.64 -26.76 -10.49
N ASP A 532 3.70 -25.89 -10.87
CA ASP A 532 3.28 -25.80 -12.28
C ASP A 532 3.05 -24.34 -12.67
N ILE A 533 4.08 -23.77 -13.27
CA ILE A 533 4.07 -22.42 -13.84
C ILE A 533 4.46 -22.50 -15.31
N GLU A 534 3.62 -21.96 -16.16
CA GLU A 534 3.93 -21.81 -17.58
C GLU A 534 4.70 -20.52 -17.84
N ILE A 535 5.92 -20.65 -18.35
CA ILE A 535 6.79 -19.55 -18.79
C ILE A 535 6.95 -19.63 -20.30
N ALA A 536 6.75 -18.52 -20.99
CA ALA A 536 6.88 -18.46 -22.43
C ALA A 536 7.58 -17.17 -22.88
N LEU A 537 8.06 -17.17 -24.11
CA LEU A 537 8.60 -15.98 -24.75
C LEU A 537 7.49 -14.91 -24.86
N LYS A 538 7.77 -13.72 -24.42
CA LYS A 538 6.88 -12.56 -24.54
C LYS A 538 6.67 -12.21 -26.01
N LYS A 539 5.44 -12.33 -26.50
CA LYS A 539 5.12 -12.20 -27.94
C LYS A 539 5.12 -10.75 -28.43
N GLU A 540 4.59 -9.84 -27.62
CA GLU A 540 4.51 -8.42 -27.97
C GLU A 540 5.58 -7.62 -27.22
N ILE A 541 6.66 -7.32 -27.92
CA ILE A 541 7.67 -6.43 -27.40
C ILE A 541 7.68 -5.22 -28.30
N GLN A 542 7.19 -4.11 -27.76
CA GLN A 542 7.24 -2.82 -28.44
C GLN A 542 8.70 -2.49 -28.72
N LYS A 543 9.12 -2.58 -29.99
CA LYS A 543 10.43 -2.12 -30.40
C LYS A 543 10.44 -0.60 -30.34
N MET A 544 11.18 -0.04 -29.42
CA MET A 544 11.46 1.39 -29.45
C MET A 544 12.50 1.68 -30.56
N THR A 545 12.30 2.77 -31.27
CA THR A 545 13.27 3.26 -32.26
C THR A 545 14.64 3.43 -31.59
N MET A 546 15.69 2.92 -32.23
CA MET A 546 17.06 3.12 -31.75
C MET A 546 17.41 4.59 -31.82
N PRO A 547 18.17 5.13 -30.85
CA PRO A 547 18.72 6.49 -30.98
C PRO A 547 19.52 6.61 -32.26
N VAL A 548 19.32 7.72 -32.97
CA VAL A 548 20.06 8.01 -34.21
C VAL A 548 21.55 8.31 -33.93
N VAL A 549 21.81 8.89 -32.76
CA VAL A 549 23.17 9.22 -32.30
C VAL A 549 23.42 8.46 -30.97
N LEU A 550 24.64 7.99 -30.80
CA LEU A 550 25.05 7.26 -29.59
C LEU A 550 24.99 8.17 -28.35
N ASN A 551 24.79 7.55 -27.18
CA ASN A 551 24.86 8.25 -25.90
C ASN A 551 26.23 8.93 -25.74
N PRO A 552 26.30 10.26 -25.51
CA PRO A 552 27.58 10.98 -25.40
C PRO A 552 28.45 10.50 -24.24
N LEU A 553 27.89 9.83 -23.26
CA LEU A 553 28.67 9.21 -22.16
C LEU A 553 29.50 7.99 -22.63
N LYS A 554 29.23 7.46 -23.85
CA LYS A 554 30.03 6.38 -24.47
C LYS A 554 31.27 6.89 -25.18
N ASP A 555 31.31 8.20 -25.50
CA ASP A 555 32.41 8.80 -26.22
C ASP A 555 33.59 9.23 -25.31
N LYS A 556 33.68 8.66 -24.10
CA LYS A 556 34.90 8.82 -23.28
C LYS A 556 36.02 7.97 -23.90
N SER A 557 36.61 8.47 -24.99
CA SER A 557 37.89 8.01 -25.50
C SER A 557 39.02 8.79 -24.85
#